data_ed63997bebe6bef08444b35237c8265c
#
_entry.id   ed63997bebe6bef08444b35237c8265c
#
_cell.length_a   1.000
_cell.length_b   1.000
_cell.length_c   1.000
_cell.angle_alpha   90.00
_cell.angle_beta   90.00
_cell.angle_gamma   90.00
#
_symmetry.space_group_name_H-M   'P 1'
#
loop_
_entity.id
_entity.type
_entity.pdbx_description
1 polymer ?
#
loop_
_entity_poly.entity_id
_entity_poly.type
_entity_poly.pdbx_seq_one_letter_code
_entity_poly.pdbx_strand_id
1 'polypeptide(L)'
;MSYVTYEVEYTDTFAGEANYCWVERASISVPELPRYGYDGAKGYAKASKAQERQIMRKAKASVGLTGARGRKEYHGETIAFYPYRSCTVMFISFRY
;
A
#
# COMPACT_ATOMS: atom_id res chain seq x y z
N MET A 1 -2.88 -20.77 -7.74
CA MET A 1 -2.23 -19.76 -6.89
C MET A 1 -3.21 -18.65 -6.60
N SER A 2 -3.36 -18.28 -5.33
CA SER A 2 -4.32 -17.26 -4.95
C SER A 2 -3.69 -15.87 -4.90
N TYR A 3 -4.49 -14.86 -5.20
CA TYR A 3 -4.09 -13.46 -5.12
C TYR A 3 -5.00 -12.72 -4.17
N VAL A 4 -4.45 -11.71 -3.51
CA VAL A 4 -5.23 -10.77 -2.72
C VAL A 4 -5.23 -9.42 -3.41
N THR A 5 -6.35 -8.70 -3.28
CA THR A 5 -6.56 -7.43 -3.96
C THR A 5 -6.57 -6.30 -2.95
N TYR A 6 -5.92 -5.21 -3.31
CA TYR A 6 -5.92 -3.97 -2.52
C TYR A 6 -6.46 -2.85 -3.37
N GLU A 7 -7.20 -1.97 -2.73
CA GLU A 7 -7.64 -0.73 -3.37
C GLU A 7 -6.66 0.37 -3.06
N VAL A 8 -6.32 1.17 -4.09
CA VAL A 8 -5.41 2.30 -3.98
C VAL A 8 -6.21 3.57 -4.24
N GLU A 9 -6.08 4.54 -3.33
CA GLU A 9 -6.72 5.84 -3.47
C GLU A 9 -5.66 6.91 -3.25
N TYR A 10 -5.45 7.77 -4.24
CA TYR A 10 -4.43 8.81 -4.20
C TYR A 10 -5.13 10.16 -4.32
N THR A 11 -4.89 11.04 -3.36
CA THR A 11 -5.57 12.32 -3.28
C THR A 11 -4.63 13.41 -2.77
N ASP A 12 -5.04 14.67 -2.94
CA ASP A 12 -4.32 15.80 -2.37
C ASP A 12 -4.54 15.88 -0.86
N THR A 13 -3.67 16.65 -0.19
CA THR A 13 -3.82 16.93 1.24
C THR A 13 -3.95 18.42 1.48
N PHE A 14 -4.65 18.76 2.55
CA PHE A 14 -4.75 20.13 3.06
C PHE A 14 -4.58 20.07 4.57
N ALA A 15 -3.64 20.86 5.09
CA ALA A 15 -3.29 20.87 6.51
C ALA A 15 -2.93 19.48 7.03
N GLY A 16 -2.31 18.63 6.20
CA GLY A 16 -1.88 17.30 6.57
C GLY A 16 -2.94 16.21 6.48
N GLU A 17 -4.15 16.55 6.07
CA GLU A 17 -5.26 15.61 5.94
C GLU A 17 -5.72 15.47 4.49
N ALA A 18 -6.25 14.30 4.15
CA ALA A 18 -6.79 14.06 2.82
C ALA A 18 -7.90 15.05 2.52
N ASN A 19 -7.81 15.71 1.40
CA ASN A 19 -8.73 16.80 1.03
C ASN A 19 -9.72 16.42 -0.06
N TYR A 20 -9.38 15.43 -0.88
CA TYR A 20 -10.23 14.93 -1.95
C TYR A 20 -10.68 15.97 -2.97
N CYS A 21 -9.87 17.01 -3.21
CA CYS A 21 -10.10 17.93 -4.31
C CYS A 21 -10.08 17.20 -5.65
N TRP A 22 -9.20 16.21 -5.74
CA TRP A 22 -9.14 15.25 -6.82
C TRP A 22 -8.78 13.90 -6.22
N VAL A 23 -9.10 12.83 -6.90
CA VAL A 23 -8.75 11.50 -6.43
C VAL A 23 -8.49 10.59 -7.62
N GLU A 24 -7.44 9.80 -7.53
CA GLU A 24 -7.15 8.72 -8.47
C GLU A 24 -7.34 7.40 -7.74
N ARG A 25 -8.03 6.47 -8.37
CA ARG A 25 -8.29 5.15 -7.79
C ARG A 25 -7.75 4.06 -8.70
N ALA A 26 -7.24 3.02 -8.08
CA ALA A 26 -6.73 1.86 -8.78
C ALA A 26 -6.91 0.63 -7.89
N SER A 27 -6.77 -0.54 -8.50
CA SER A 27 -6.74 -1.80 -7.77
C SER A 27 -5.46 -2.53 -8.16
N ILE A 28 -4.84 -3.17 -7.17
CA ILE A 28 -3.66 -3.98 -7.40
C ILE A 28 -3.88 -5.37 -6.81
N SER A 29 -3.20 -6.36 -7.36
CA SER A 29 -3.24 -7.72 -6.83
C SER A 29 -1.83 -8.22 -6.60
N VAL A 30 -1.64 -8.92 -5.50
CA VAL A 30 -0.36 -9.55 -5.16
C VAL A 30 -0.63 -11.00 -4.75
N PRO A 31 0.36 -11.88 -4.89
CA PRO A 31 0.20 -13.27 -4.43
C PRO A 31 -0.11 -13.32 -2.94
N GLU A 32 -1.01 -14.22 -2.57
CA GLU A 32 -1.36 -14.44 -1.18
C GLU A 32 -0.15 -14.96 -0.40
N LEU A 33 -0.05 -14.57 0.87
CA LEU A 33 1.02 -15.04 1.74
C LEU A 33 0.94 -16.54 1.94
N PRO A 34 2.10 -17.21 2.09
CA PRO A 34 2.12 -18.62 2.52
C PRO A 34 1.40 -18.78 3.86
N ARG A 35 0.85 -19.95 4.10
CA ARG A 35 0.21 -20.23 5.37
C ARG A 35 1.22 -20.16 6.49
N TYR A 36 0.80 -19.61 7.64
CA TYR A 36 1.61 -19.59 8.84
C TYR A 36 2.00 -21.01 9.24
N GLY A 37 3.25 -21.18 9.63
CA GLY A 37 3.78 -22.48 10.04
C GLY A 37 4.67 -23.17 9.00
N TYR A 38 4.70 -22.66 7.77
CA TYR A 38 5.54 -23.25 6.73
C TYR A 38 7.02 -23.21 7.10
N ASP A 39 7.58 -22.08 7.42
CA ASP A 39 8.96 -21.95 7.92
C ASP A 39 8.97 -21.38 9.33
N GLY A 40 7.87 -21.53 10.05
CA GLY A 40 7.69 -20.96 11.36
C GLY A 40 7.48 -19.45 11.30
N ALA A 41 7.56 -18.79 12.47
CA ALA A 41 7.33 -17.36 12.59
C ALA A 41 8.32 -16.52 11.78
N LYS A 42 9.58 -16.94 11.70
CA LYS A 42 10.61 -16.22 10.95
C LYS A 42 10.30 -16.18 9.46
N GLY A 43 9.94 -17.32 8.88
CA GLY A 43 9.60 -17.42 7.47
C GLY A 43 8.38 -16.57 7.13
N TYR A 44 7.37 -16.59 7.98
CA TYR A 44 6.18 -15.79 7.79
C TYR A 44 6.48 -14.28 7.84
N ALA A 45 7.28 -13.84 8.81
CA ALA A 45 7.65 -12.44 8.94
C ALA A 45 8.42 -11.94 7.71
N LYS A 46 9.34 -12.76 7.18
CA LYS A 46 10.09 -12.43 5.97
C LYS A 46 9.17 -12.33 4.75
N ALA A 47 8.25 -13.27 4.61
CA ALA A 47 7.30 -13.28 3.50
C ALA A 47 6.35 -12.08 3.58
N SER A 48 5.93 -11.71 4.80
CA SER A 48 5.06 -10.56 5.02
C SER A 48 5.73 -9.25 4.60
N LYS A 49 7.00 -9.07 4.95
CA LYS A 49 7.76 -7.89 4.53
C LYS A 49 7.94 -7.83 3.02
N ALA A 50 8.20 -8.97 2.40
CA ALA A 50 8.34 -9.04 0.94
C ALA A 50 7.01 -8.70 0.25
N GLN A 51 5.90 -9.18 0.78
CA GLN A 51 4.58 -8.85 0.26
C GLN A 51 4.30 -7.35 0.37
N GLU A 52 4.60 -6.75 1.53
CA GLU A 52 4.40 -5.32 1.71
C GLU A 52 5.19 -4.50 0.69
N ARG A 53 6.44 -4.88 0.42
CA ARG A 53 7.24 -4.21 -0.60
C ARG A 53 6.60 -4.31 -1.99
N GLN A 54 6.05 -5.47 -2.34
CA GLN A 54 5.33 -5.65 -3.59
C GLN A 54 4.09 -4.77 -3.66
N ILE A 55 3.31 -4.74 -2.57
CA ILE A 55 2.11 -3.90 -2.48
C ILE A 55 2.47 -2.44 -2.70
N MET A 56 3.49 -1.95 -2.00
CA MET A 56 3.92 -0.55 -2.13
C MET A 56 4.38 -0.23 -3.55
N ARG A 57 5.18 -1.10 -4.15
CA ARG A 57 5.68 -0.89 -5.51
C ARG A 57 4.56 -0.84 -6.53
N LYS A 58 3.64 -1.80 -6.47
CA LYS A 58 2.50 -1.85 -7.39
C LYS A 58 1.55 -0.68 -7.19
N ALA A 59 1.28 -0.32 -5.93
CA ALA A 59 0.41 0.81 -5.62
C ALA A 59 0.99 2.12 -6.14
N LYS A 60 2.27 2.37 -5.90
CA LYS A 60 2.93 3.56 -6.42
C LYS A 60 2.88 3.61 -7.95
N ALA A 61 3.14 2.49 -8.61
CA ALA A 61 3.10 2.44 -10.07
C ALA A 61 1.71 2.73 -10.60
N SER A 62 0.66 2.29 -9.90
CA SER A 62 -0.73 2.45 -10.36
C SER A 62 -1.19 3.91 -10.36
N VAL A 63 -0.56 4.78 -9.58
CA VAL A 63 -0.92 6.20 -9.49
C VAL A 63 0.21 7.13 -9.90
N GLY A 64 1.23 6.60 -10.58
CA GLY A 64 2.31 7.43 -11.13
C GLY A 64 3.36 7.86 -10.12
N LEU A 65 3.52 7.13 -9.02
CA LEU A 65 4.49 7.44 -7.97
C LEU A 65 5.70 6.50 -7.95
N THR A 66 6.00 5.84 -9.07
CA THR A 66 7.12 4.89 -9.15
C THR A 66 8.41 5.54 -8.66
N GLY A 67 9.07 4.91 -7.69
CA GLY A 67 10.31 5.41 -7.13
C GLY A 67 10.16 6.52 -6.09
N ALA A 68 8.96 7.01 -5.85
CA ALA A 68 8.74 8.07 -4.86
C ALA A 68 9.06 7.56 -3.45
N ARG A 69 9.70 8.40 -2.67
CA ARG A 69 9.97 8.13 -1.25
C ARG A 69 9.01 8.94 -0.39
N GLY A 70 8.70 8.42 0.78
CA GLY A 70 7.79 9.09 1.68
C GLY A 70 7.68 8.40 3.01
N ARG A 71 6.72 8.88 3.81
CA ARG A 71 6.43 8.36 5.13
C ARG A 71 5.22 7.45 5.06
N LYS A 72 5.26 6.33 5.77
CA LYS A 72 4.13 5.41 5.89
C LYS A 72 3.51 5.52 7.27
N GLU A 73 2.17 5.46 7.32
CA GLU A 73 1.42 5.32 8.56
C GLU A 73 0.48 4.13 8.41
N TYR A 74 0.30 3.39 9.48
CA TYR A 74 -0.54 2.20 9.48
C TYR A 74 -1.81 2.48 10.28
N HIS A 75 -2.96 2.29 9.65
CA HIS A 75 -4.27 2.50 10.26
C HIS A 75 -5.10 1.24 10.07
N GLY A 76 -4.95 0.26 10.98
CA GLY A 76 -5.60 -1.02 10.83
C GLY A 76 -5.13 -1.73 9.57
N GLU A 77 -6.05 -2.01 8.64
CA GLU A 77 -5.73 -2.67 7.38
C GLU A 77 -5.39 -1.70 6.25
N THR A 78 -5.31 -0.42 6.56
CA THR A 78 -5.00 0.62 5.59
C THR A 78 -3.60 1.16 5.83
N ILE A 79 -2.83 1.29 4.76
CA ILE A 79 -1.53 1.94 4.78
C ILE A 79 -1.68 3.30 4.14
N ALA A 80 -1.28 4.37 4.84
CA ALA A 80 -1.23 5.71 4.28
C ALA A 80 0.22 6.05 3.95
N PHE A 81 0.47 6.45 2.70
CA PHE A 81 1.80 6.82 2.24
C PHE A 81 1.80 8.30 1.85
N TYR A 82 2.68 9.06 2.50
CA TYR A 82 2.83 10.50 2.27
C TYR A 82 4.13 10.75 1.53
N PRO A 83 4.10 10.99 0.20
CA PRO A 83 5.32 11.28 -0.54
C PRO A 83 5.99 12.55 -0.02
N TYR A 84 7.32 12.52 0.11
CA TYR A 84 8.05 13.71 0.53
C TYR A 84 7.93 14.83 -0.50
N ARG A 85 7.86 16.06 -0.04
CA ARG A 85 7.79 17.27 -0.86
C ARG A 85 6.54 17.33 -1.73
N SER A 86 5.49 16.62 -1.33
CA SER A 86 4.24 16.61 -2.07
C SER A 86 3.09 16.76 -1.08
N CYS A 87 2.08 17.54 -1.46
CA CYS A 87 0.89 17.69 -0.64
C CYS A 87 -0.15 16.66 -1.09
N THR A 88 0.23 15.38 -0.97
CA THR A 88 -0.62 14.26 -1.39
C THR A 88 -0.50 13.10 -0.42
N VAL A 89 -1.46 12.19 -0.49
CA VAL A 89 -1.45 10.95 0.28
C VAL A 89 -2.01 9.81 -0.57
N MET A 90 -1.43 8.63 -0.45
CA MET A 90 -1.92 7.43 -1.10
C MET A 90 -2.37 6.46 -0.02
N PHE A 91 -3.63 6.02 -0.10
CA PHE A 91 -4.18 5.00 0.80
C PHE A 91 -4.22 3.67 0.09
N ILE A 92 -3.77 2.63 0.77
CA ILE A 92 -3.81 1.26 0.27
C ILE A 92 -4.61 0.45 1.27
N SER A 93 -5.76 -0.07 0.84
CA SER A 93 -6.67 -0.79 1.71
C SER A 93 -6.90 -2.20 1.19
N PHE A 94 -6.89 -3.17 2.09
CA PHE A 94 -7.22 -4.54 1.74
C PHE A 94 -8.69 -4.62 1.33
N ARG A 95 -8.95 -5.32 0.24
CA ARG A 95 -10.29 -5.53 -0.26
C ARG A 95 -10.73 -6.95 0.03
N TYR A 96 -11.84 -7.07 0.77
CA TYR A 96 -12.43 -8.36 1.10
C TYR A 96 -13.18 -8.95 -0.07
#